data_d4540c3d9548525c63947baa567b7258
#
_entry.id   d4540c3d9548525c63947baa567b7258
#
_cell.length_a   1.000
_cell.length_b   1.000
_cell.length_c   1.000
_cell.angle_alpha   90.00
_cell.angle_beta   90.00
_cell.angle_gamma   90.00
#
_symmetry.space_group_name_H-M   'P 1'
#
loop_
_entity.id
_entity.type
_entity.pdbx_description
1 polymer ?
#
loop_
_entity_poly.entity_id
_entity_poly.type
_entity_poly.pdbx_seq_one_letter_code
_entity_poly.pdbx_strand_id
1 'polypeptide(L)'
;DNHEFGSKMVCILEKVHGSNGSYNMKPDGSYSVGKRTSYLVEGDKFCNGFRLGEKYKTEMMGVVSELTQSPEDSVRFYGEFYGGLYNKTTRSGATKVQTKVDYCPDNAFVVFDIVSNVSDVKSVLSWDRVKELCQKYGLPHVPELYSGKWADLKKTLDVETLTSKVPLELHGL
;
A
#
# COMPACT_ATOMS: atom_id res chain seq x y z
N ASP A 1 2.34 12.20 -31.74
CA ASP A 1 2.75 10.79 -31.93
C ASP A 1 2.09 9.87 -30.92
N ASN A 2 0.75 9.71 -31.08
CA ASN A 2 -0.07 8.85 -30.21
C ASN A 2 0.02 7.36 -30.56
N HIS A 3 0.73 6.97 -31.61
CA HIS A 3 0.79 5.58 -32.05
C HIS A 3 1.71 4.69 -31.19
N GLU A 4 2.78 5.26 -30.65
CA GLU A 4 3.77 4.50 -29.88
C GLU A 4 3.27 4.07 -28.49
N PHE A 5 2.34 4.82 -27.90
CA PHE A 5 1.73 4.50 -26.62
C PHE A 5 0.57 3.50 -26.73
N GLY A 6 -0.08 3.40 -27.88
CA GLY A 6 -1.29 2.59 -28.04
C GLY A 6 -1.13 1.11 -27.74
N SER A 7 0.05 0.55 -28.04
CA SER A 7 0.38 -0.86 -27.80
C SER A 7 0.94 -1.16 -26.42
N LYS A 8 1.31 -0.12 -25.62
CA LYS A 8 1.89 -0.31 -24.30
C LYS A 8 0.86 -0.86 -23.32
N MET A 9 1.25 -1.87 -22.58
CA MET A 9 0.50 -2.35 -21.43
C MET A 9 0.62 -1.34 -20.29
N VAL A 10 -0.51 -1.00 -19.71
CA VAL A 10 -0.60 -0.08 -18.57
C VAL A 10 -1.47 -0.67 -17.47
N CYS A 11 -1.12 -0.32 -16.25
CA CYS A 11 -1.93 -0.61 -15.08
C CYS A 11 -2.34 0.70 -14.43
N ILE A 12 -3.62 0.86 -14.12
CA ILE A 12 -4.17 2.01 -13.41
C ILE A 12 -4.59 1.55 -12.02
N LEU A 13 -4.02 2.19 -11.02
CA LEU A 13 -4.29 1.93 -9.62
C LEU A 13 -5.12 3.06 -9.04
N GLU A 14 -5.97 2.74 -8.09
CA GLU A 14 -6.64 3.75 -7.29
C GLU A 14 -5.63 4.53 -6.46
N LYS A 15 -5.66 5.86 -6.58
CA LYS A 15 -4.88 6.72 -5.70
C LYS A 15 -5.66 6.99 -4.41
N VAL A 16 -5.38 6.21 -3.39
CA VAL A 16 -5.93 6.45 -2.05
C VAL A 16 -5.45 7.80 -1.53
N HIS A 17 -6.35 8.58 -0.95
CA HIS A 17 -6.04 9.89 -0.40
C HIS A 17 -5.72 9.79 1.09
N GLY A 18 -4.46 9.78 1.41
CA GLY A 18 -3.97 9.64 2.78
C GLY A 18 -2.63 10.32 3.00
N SER A 19 -1.73 9.62 3.64
CA SER A 19 -0.34 10.02 3.86
C SER A 19 0.59 8.91 3.43
N ASN A 20 1.55 9.21 2.57
CA ASN A 20 2.57 8.27 2.14
C ASN A 20 3.37 7.74 3.32
N GLY A 21 3.58 6.43 3.33
CA GLY A 21 4.37 5.74 4.32
C GLY A 21 5.06 4.49 3.81
N SER A 22 5.90 3.93 4.64
CA SER A 22 6.57 2.67 4.32
C SER A 22 6.93 1.88 5.56
N TYR A 23 7.03 0.56 5.38
CA TYR A 23 7.64 -0.36 6.33
C TYR A 23 8.88 -0.97 5.69
N ASN A 24 10.04 -0.83 6.33
CA ASN A 24 11.25 -1.55 5.93
C ASN A 24 11.49 -2.68 6.92
N MET A 25 11.30 -3.92 6.47
CA MET A 25 11.35 -5.11 7.32
C MET A 25 12.54 -5.98 7.00
N LYS A 26 13.10 -6.59 8.03
CA LYS A 26 14.18 -7.57 7.95
C LYS A 26 13.69 -8.98 8.27
N PRO A 27 14.46 -10.02 7.90
CA PRO A 27 14.13 -11.42 8.18
C PRO A 27 13.97 -11.77 9.68
N ASP A 28 14.61 -11.02 10.58
CA ASP A 28 14.48 -11.17 12.02
C ASP A 28 13.16 -10.60 12.60
N GLY A 29 12.31 -10.00 11.73
CA GLY A 29 11.06 -9.38 12.11
C GLY A 29 11.20 -7.96 12.68
N SER A 30 12.41 -7.43 12.74
CA SER A 30 12.60 -6.01 13.03
C SER A 30 12.15 -5.14 11.86
N TYR A 31 11.60 -3.96 12.16
CA TYR A 31 11.16 -3.04 11.11
C TYR A 31 11.28 -1.58 11.53
N SER A 32 11.36 -0.72 10.54
CA SER A 32 11.24 0.72 10.69
C SER A 32 10.04 1.24 9.91
N VAL A 33 9.37 2.26 10.47
CA VAL A 33 8.25 2.95 9.84
C VAL A 33 8.74 4.25 9.25
N GLY A 34 8.49 4.46 7.97
CA GLY A 34 8.86 5.68 7.26
C GLY A 34 7.65 6.54 6.92
N LYS A 35 7.82 7.84 6.96
CA LYS A 35 6.97 8.83 6.29
C LYS A 35 7.76 9.44 5.13
N ARG A 36 7.16 10.34 4.37
CA ARG A 36 7.73 10.84 3.11
C ARG A 36 9.20 11.28 3.19
N THR A 37 9.63 11.88 4.29
CA THR A 37 10.96 12.52 4.41
C THR A 37 11.82 11.98 5.56
N SER A 38 11.28 11.15 6.43
CA SER A 38 12.01 10.63 7.61
C SER A 38 11.37 9.36 8.14
N TYR A 39 12.12 8.66 8.99
CA TYR A 39 11.59 7.56 9.79
C TYR A 39 10.89 8.09 11.04
N LEU A 40 9.91 7.32 11.52
CA LEU A 40 9.29 7.54 12.81
C LEU A 40 10.20 7.05 13.93
N VAL A 41 10.15 7.72 15.06
CA VAL A 41 10.77 7.25 16.30
C VAL A 41 9.71 6.61 17.20
N GLU A 42 10.14 5.78 18.13
CA GLU A 42 9.25 5.15 19.08
C GLU A 42 8.43 6.20 19.85
N GLY A 43 7.13 5.96 19.96
CA GLY A 43 6.18 6.92 20.56
C GLY A 43 5.57 7.94 19.58
N ASP A 44 6.05 8.01 18.32
CA ASP A 44 5.45 8.85 17.29
C ASP A 44 4.06 8.31 16.92
N LYS A 45 3.05 9.20 16.97
CA LYS A 45 1.65 8.85 16.70
C LYS A 45 1.22 9.03 15.25
N PHE A 46 2.16 9.30 14.35
CA PHE A 46 1.86 9.54 12.94
C PHE A 46 1.06 8.37 12.35
N CYS A 47 -0.20 8.63 12.02
CA CYS A 47 -1.15 7.68 11.41
C CYS A 47 -1.22 6.31 12.11
N ASN A 48 -0.85 6.21 13.39
CA ASN A 48 -0.70 4.95 14.11
C ASN A 48 0.23 3.94 13.42
N GLY A 49 1.30 4.42 12.76
CA GLY A 49 2.17 3.60 11.92
C GLY A 49 2.74 2.37 12.63
N PHE A 50 3.19 2.49 13.89
CA PHE A 50 3.69 1.33 14.65
C PHE A 50 2.57 0.32 14.96
N ARG A 51 1.38 0.78 15.37
CA ARG A 51 0.23 -0.11 15.62
C ARG A 51 -0.18 -0.88 14.36
N LEU A 52 -0.18 -0.21 13.21
CA LEU A 52 -0.47 -0.84 11.93
C LEU A 52 0.66 -1.78 11.49
N GLY A 53 1.91 -1.44 11.78
CA GLY A 53 3.05 -2.33 11.57
C GLY A 53 2.89 -3.64 12.33
N GLU A 54 2.55 -3.60 13.61
CA GLU A 54 2.26 -4.82 14.39
C GLU A 54 1.03 -5.57 13.85
N LYS A 55 -0.02 -4.85 13.44
CA LYS A 55 -1.23 -5.48 12.86
C LYS A 55 -0.92 -6.29 11.61
N TYR A 56 -0.05 -5.81 10.73
CA TYR A 56 0.25 -6.47 9.44
C TYR A 56 1.61 -7.18 9.43
N LYS A 57 2.23 -7.34 10.60
CA LYS A 57 3.57 -7.93 10.73
C LYS A 57 3.65 -9.34 10.16
N THR A 58 2.68 -10.18 10.46
CA THR A 58 2.65 -11.58 9.99
C THR A 58 2.58 -11.66 8.47
N GLU A 59 1.70 -10.87 7.86
CA GLU A 59 1.50 -10.82 6.41
C GLU A 59 2.76 -10.28 5.71
N MET A 60 3.33 -9.20 6.23
CA MET A 60 4.58 -8.64 5.70
C MET A 60 5.75 -9.63 5.85
N MET A 61 5.85 -10.34 6.98
CA MET A 61 6.88 -11.35 7.20
C MET A 61 6.77 -12.54 6.24
N GLY A 62 5.55 -12.91 5.83
CA GLY A 62 5.35 -13.90 4.78
C GLY A 62 6.02 -13.47 3.47
N VAL A 63 5.85 -12.21 3.07
CA VAL A 63 6.49 -11.64 1.88
C VAL A 63 8.02 -11.56 2.06
N VAL A 64 8.49 -11.12 3.22
CA VAL A 64 9.93 -11.05 3.53
C VAL A 64 10.57 -12.43 3.39
N SER A 65 9.97 -13.45 3.98
CA SER A 65 10.50 -14.83 3.92
C SER A 65 10.58 -15.39 2.49
N GLU A 66 9.73 -14.92 1.58
CA GLU A 66 9.76 -15.34 0.18
C GLU A 66 10.81 -14.59 -0.65
N LEU A 67 11.09 -13.34 -0.31
CA LEU A 67 11.94 -12.46 -1.11
C LEU A 67 13.38 -12.36 -0.60
N THR A 68 13.68 -12.82 0.62
CA THR A 68 15.00 -12.69 1.24
C THR A 68 15.70 -14.03 1.36
N GLN A 69 17.04 -14.00 1.39
CA GLN A 69 17.89 -15.17 1.45
C GLN A 69 18.90 -15.10 2.62
N SER A 70 19.14 -13.91 3.16
CA SER A 70 20.11 -13.68 4.22
C SER A 70 19.55 -12.75 5.31
N PRO A 71 20.12 -12.76 6.53
CA PRO A 71 19.70 -11.85 7.61
C PRO A 71 19.90 -10.36 7.29
N GLU A 72 20.80 -10.05 6.35
CA GLU A 72 21.12 -8.67 5.96
C GLU A 72 20.14 -8.10 4.94
N ASP A 73 19.38 -8.97 4.28
CA ASP A 73 18.38 -8.56 3.30
C ASP A 73 17.25 -7.77 3.96
N SER A 74 16.50 -7.03 3.15
CA SER A 74 15.32 -6.33 3.63
C SER A 74 14.29 -6.15 2.53
N VAL A 75 13.03 -5.99 2.94
CA VAL A 75 11.92 -5.68 2.04
C VAL A 75 11.25 -4.40 2.52
N ARG A 76 11.06 -3.47 1.60
CA ARG A 76 10.34 -2.23 1.88
C ARG A 76 9.00 -2.25 1.20
N PHE A 77 7.96 -2.08 2.00
CA PHE A 77 6.57 -1.93 1.58
C PHE A 77 6.24 -0.44 1.54
N TYR A 78 5.99 0.11 0.37
CA TYR A 78 5.48 1.45 0.21
C TYR A 78 3.97 1.43 0.12
N GLY A 79 3.32 2.38 0.78
CA GLY A 79 1.87 2.41 0.84
C GLY A 79 1.32 3.76 1.27
N GLU A 80 0.01 3.77 1.47
CA GLU A 80 -0.71 4.92 1.94
C GLU A 80 -1.35 4.61 3.30
N PHE A 81 -1.04 5.42 4.31
CA PHE A 81 -1.81 5.48 5.55
C PHE A 81 -3.08 6.29 5.31
N TYR A 82 -4.23 5.79 5.75
CA TYR A 82 -5.50 6.46 5.55
C TYR A 82 -6.50 6.18 6.68
N GLY A 83 -7.71 6.75 6.58
CA GLY A 83 -8.76 6.56 7.57
C GLY A 83 -8.64 7.46 8.81
N GLY A 84 -9.13 6.98 9.92
CA GLY A 84 -9.25 7.74 11.17
C GLY A 84 -10.43 8.70 11.18
N LEU A 85 -11.27 8.68 10.14
CA LEU A 85 -12.53 9.41 10.08
C LEU A 85 -13.50 8.67 9.15
N TYR A 86 -14.72 8.46 9.62
CA TYR A 86 -15.83 7.98 8.82
C TYR A 86 -17.14 8.53 9.39
N ASN A 87 -17.93 9.19 8.56
CA ASN A 87 -19.22 9.77 8.92
C ASN A 87 -19.14 10.60 10.23
N LYS A 88 -18.15 11.48 10.32
CA LYS A 88 -17.79 12.31 11.51
C LYS A 88 -17.38 11.52 12.74
N THR A 89 -17.19 10.21 12.64
CA THR A 89 -16.77 9.33 13.72
C THR A 89 -15.29 8.95 13.57
N THR A 90 -14.57 8.99 14.69
CA THR A 90 -13.20 8.49 14.82
C THR A 90 -13.17 7.43 15.90
N ARG A 91 -12.58 6.26 15.62
CA ARG A 91 -12.43 5.23 16.64
C ARG A 91 -11.44 5.69 17.71
N SER A 92 -11.68 5.31 18.98
CA SER A 92 -10.77 5.63 20.07
C SER A 92 -9.34 5.19 19.75
N GLY A 93 -8.37 6.11 19.88
CA GLY A 93 -6.97 5.89 19.55
C GLY A 93 -6.61 6.04 18.07
N ALA A 94 -7.58 6.24 17.16
CA ALA A 94 -7.29 6.55 15.78
C ALA A 94 -6.89 8.02 15.58
N THR A 95 -6.07 8.28 14.58
CA THR A 95 -5.67 9.62 14.15
C THR A 95 -6.28 9.95 12.79
N LYS A 96 -7.00 11.05 12.70
CA LYS A 96 -7.54 11.53 11.42
C LYS A 96 -6.39 11.83 10.45
N VAL A 97 -6.30 11.08 9.35
CA VAL A 97 -5.25 11.27 8.34
C VAL A 97 -5.63 12.38 7.36
N GLN A 98 -6.88 12.38 6.90
CA GLN A 98 -7.43 13.41 6.01
C GLN A 98 -8.79 13.89 6.53
N THR A 99 -9.12 15.16 6.27
CA THR A 99 -10.34 15.79 6.81
C THR A 99 -11.49 15.86 5.82
N LYS A 100 -11.20 15.64 4.54
CA LYS A 100 -12.18 15.82 3.44
C LYS A 100 -12.65 14.51 2.82
N VAL A 101 -12.07 13.38 3.22
CA VAL A 101 -12.39 12.07 2.69
C VAL A 101 -12.66 11.12 3.84
N ASP A 102 -13.83 10.51 3.83
CA ASP A 102 -14.26 9.52 4.80
C ASP A 102 -14.01 8.12 4.24
N TYR A 103 -13.03 7.41 4.79
CA TYR A 103 -12.75 6.01 4.44
C TYR A 103 -13.22 5.04 5.51
N CYS A 104 -12.69 5.18 6.73
CA CYS A 104 -12.96 4.29 7.85
C CYS A 104 -12.69 5.00 9.18
N PRO A 105 -13.37 4.60 10.28
CA PRO A 105 -13.22 5.24 11.59
C PRO A 105 -11.89 4.92 12.27
N ASP A 106 -11.18 3.87 11.85
CA ASP A 106 -9.85 3.50 12.33
C ASP A 106 -8.78 3.86 11.28
N ASN A 107 -7.50 3.78 11.66
CA ASN A 107 -6.41 3.89 10.70
C ASN A 107 -6.19 2.57 9.95
N ALA A 108 -5.79 2.69 8.70
CA ALA A 108 -5.45 1.57 7.83
C ALA A 108 -4.23 1.90 6.97
N PHE A 109 -3.67 0.87 6.37
CA PHE A 109 -2.54 0.96 5.45
C PHE A 109 -2.79 0.05 4.25
N VAL A 110 -2.53 0.55 3.04
CA VAL A 110 -2.58 -0.22 1.81
C VAL A 110 -1.27 -0.10 1.06
N VAL A 111 -0.77 -1.21 0.55
CA VAL A 111 0.47 -1.28 -0.23
C VAL A 111 0.20 -0.88 -1.66
N PHE A 112 1.10 -0.10 -2.26
CA PHE A 112 1.09 0.18 -3.70
C PHE A 112 2.42 -0.18 -4.39
N ASP A 113 3.50 -0.45 -3.62
CA ASP A 113 4.79 -0.83 -4.18
C ASP A 113 5.60 -1.66 -3.17
N ILE A 114 6.44 -2.56 -3.67
CA ILE A 114 7.36 -3.36 -2.87
C ILE A 114 8.75 -3.30 -3.50
N VAL A 115 9.74 -3.02 -2.69
CA VAL A 115 11.15 -3.00 -3.07
C VAL A 115 11.91 -4.00 -2.22
N SER A 116 12.54 -4.98 -2.83
CA SER A 116 13.48 -5.89 -2.15
C SER A 116 14.91 -5.35 -2.21
N ASN A 117 15.66 -5.55 -1.16
CA ASN A 117 17.10 -5.32 -1.11
C ASN A 117 17.74 -6.65 -0.71
N VAL A 118 18.27 -7.37 -1.70
CA VAL A 118 18.87 -8.70 -1.54
C VAL A 118 20.31 -8.61 -2.02
N SER A 119 21.26 -8.98 -1.16
CA SER A 119 22.71 -8.87 -1.44
C SER A 119 23.09 -7.47 -1.94
N ASP A 120 22.58 -6.42 -1.31
CA ASP A 120 22.76 -5.00 -1.65
C ASP A 120 22.21 -4.59 -3.04
N VAL A 121 21.47 -5.46 -3.69
CA VAL A 121 20.77 -5.13 -4.95
C VAL A 121 19.33 -4.77 -4.67
N LYS A 122 18.97 -3.53 -4.98
CA LYS A 122 17.58 -3.04 -4.89
C LYS A 122 16.81 -3.41 -6.15
N SER A 123 15.69 -4.07 -5.98
CA SER A 123 14.76 -4.43 -7.06
C SER A 123 13.35 -3.93 -6.74
N VAL A 124 12.81 -3.09 -7.61
CA VAL A 124 11.40 -2.69 -7.57
C VAL A 124 10.58 -3.80 -8.22
N LEU A 125 9.60 -4.34 -7.51
CA LEU A 125 8.78 -5.41 -8.04
C LEU A 125 7.78 -4.85 -9.07
N SER A 126 7.44 -5.64 -10.09
CA SER A 126 6.32 -5.32 -10.98
C SER A 126 5.01 -5.31 -10.19
N TRP A 127 4.03 -4.53 -10.65
CA TRP A 127 2.71 -4.49 -10.00
C TRP A 127 2.05 -5.88 -9.91
N ASP A 128 2.17 -6.71 -10.95
CA ASP A 128 1.63 -8.08 -10.91
C ASP A 128 2.24 -8.90 -9.78
N ARG A 129 3.54 -8.74 -9.55
CA ARG A 129 4.22 -9.44 -8.44
C ARG A 129 3.82 -8.86 -7.08
N VAL A 130 3.66 -7.55 -6.95
CA VAL A 130 3.14 -6.91 -5.73
C VAL A 130 1.75 -7.45 -5.40
N LYS A 131 0.85 -7.44 -6.38
CA LYS A 131 -0.52 -7.95 -6.24
C LYS A 131 -0.55 -9.42 -5.82
N GLU A 132 0.22 -10.26 -6.50
CA GLU A 132 0.34 -11.69 -6.19
C GLU A 132 0.76 -11.92 -4.73
N LEU A 133 1.83 -11.26 -4.29
CA LEU A 133 2.34 -11.39 -2.92
C LEU A 133 1.34 -10.88 -1.89
N CYS A 134 0.74 -9.72 -2.13
CA CYS A 134 -0.26 -9.16 -1.24
C CYS A 134 -1.48 -10.10 -1.10
N GLN A 135 -1.98 -10.65 -2.20
CA GLN A 135 -3.09 -11.60 -2.19
C GLN A 135 -2.72 -12.90 -1.48
N LYS A 136 -1.52 -13.45 -1.77
CA LYS A 136 -1.03 -14.69 -1.17
C LYS A 136 -0.94 -14.62 0.35
N TYR A 137 -0.47 -13.48 0.88
CA TYR A 137 -0.25 -13.31 2.32
C TYR A 137 -1.35 -12.51 3.03
N GLY A 138 -2.39 -12.06 2.32
CA GLY A 138 -3.50 -11.30 2.90
C GLY A 138 -3.14 -9.85 3.25
N LEU A 139 -2.11 -9.28 2.61
CA LEU A 139 -1.70 -7.90 2.85
C LEU A 139 -2.57 -6.94 2.03
N PRO A 140 -3.21 -5.93 2.65
CA PRO A 140 -4.01 -4.96 1.92
C PRO A 140 -3.19 -4.20 0.89
N HIS A 141 -3.70 -4.09 -0.32
CA HIS A 141 -3.08 -3.35 -1.43
C HIS A 141 -4.10 -2.46 -2.14
N VAL A 142 -3.60 -1.46 -2.86
CA VAL A 142 -4.47 -0.54 -3.60
C VAL A 142 -5.25 -1.29 -4.69
N PRO A 143 -6.52 -0.91 -4.94
CA PRO A 143 -7.30 -1.51 -6.00
C PRO A 143 -6.72 -1.25 -7.39
N GLU A 144 -6.71 -2.29 -8.23
CA GLU A 144 -6.47 -2.15 -9.65
C GLU A 144 -7.78 -1.78 -10.36
N LEU A 145 -7.78 -0.63 -11.02
CA LEU A 145 -8.95 -0.13 -11.75
C LEU A 145 -8.96 -0.62 -13.19
N TYR A 146 -7.77 -0.79 -13.79
CA TYR A 146 -7.60 -1.25 -15.14
C TYR A 146 -6.23 -1.89 -15.34
N SER A 147 -6.17 -2.94 -16.15
CA SER A 147 -4.94 -3.50 -16.69
C SER A 147 -5.16 -3.89 -18.15
N GLY A 148 -4.33 -3.39 -19.05
CA GLY A 148 -4.49 -3.66 -20.49
C GLY A 148 -3.73 -2.68 -21.37
N LYS A 149 -4.04 -2.68 -22.67
CA LYS A 149 -3.40 -1.77 -23.61
C LYS A 149 -3.91 -0.34 -23.42
N TRP A 150 -3.02 0.63 -23.51
CA TRP A 150 -3.38 2.06 -23.44
C TRP A 150 -4.46 2.46 -24.44
N ALA A 151 -4.40 1.94 -25.68
CA ALA A 151 -5.38 2.24 -26.71
C ALA A 151 -6.83 1.83 -26.35
N ASP A 152 -6.97 0.78 -25.53
CA ASP A 152 -8.28 0.27 -25.12
C ASP A 152 -8.82 0.99 -23.87
N LEU A 153 -7.93 1.65 -23.11
CA LEU A 153 -8.28 2.39 -21.90
C LEU A 153 -9.36 3.45 -22.14
N LYS A 154 -9.26 4.22 -23.24
CA LYS A 154 -10.23 5.26 -23.57
C LYS A 154 -11.63 4.74 -23.83
N LYS A 155 -11.77 3.44 -24.17
CA LYS A 155 -13.07 2.79 -24.42
C LYS A 155 -13.69 2.27 -23.13
N THR A 156 -12.87 2.05 -22.11
CA THR A 156 -13.25 1.40 -20.85
C THR A 156 -13.42 2.39 -19.69
N LEU A 157 -12.86 3.59 -19.80
CA LEU A 157 -12.98 4.63 -18.78
C LEU A 157 -14.37 5.29 -18.86
N ASP A 158 -15.26 4.83 -18.04
CA ASP A 158 -16.52 5.51 -17.71
C ASP A 158 -16.51 6.01 -16.26
N VAL A 159 -17.57 6.72 -15.86
CA VAL A 159 -17.67 7.29 -14.51
C VAL A 159 -17.76 6.20 -13.44
N GLU A 160 -18.36 5.06 -13.74
CA GLU A 160 -18.49 3.94 -12.82
C GLU A 160 -17.12 3.28 -12.57
N THR A 161 -16.29 3.16 -13.60
CA THR A 161 -14.91 2.64 -13.50
C THR A 161 -14.02 3.54 -12.66
N LEU A 162 -14.32 4.84 -12.61
CA LEU A 162 -13.56 5.82 -11.83
C LEU A 162 -14.06 5.97 -10.39
N THR A 163 -15.13 5.29 -10.00
CA THR A 163 -15.60 5.29 -8.61
C THR A 163 -14.60 4.54 -7.72
N SER A 164 -14.31 5.10 -6.55
CA SER A 164 -13.41 4.47 -5.58
C SER A 164 -13.84 3.02 -5.28
N LYS A 165 -12.88 2.13 -5.35
CA LYS A 165 -13.01 0.70 -5.03
C LYS A 165 -12.27 0.33 -3.75
N VAL A 166 -11.80 1.30 -2.96
CA VAL A 166 -11.31 0.99 -1.61
C VAL A 166 -12.46 0.37 -0.85
N PRO A 167 -12.47 -0.95 -0.65
CA PRO A 167 -13.67 -1.63 -0.16
C PRO A 167 -13.93 -1.22 1.29
N LEU A 168 -15.17 -0.91 1.61
CA LEU A 168 -15.61 -0.75 2.99
C LEU A 168 -15.30 -2.01 3.82
N GLU A 169 -15.24 -3.17 3.19
CA GLU A 169 -14.86 -4.45 3.78
C GLU A 169 -13.43 -4.46 4.35
N LEU A 170 -12.49 -3.71 3.78
CA LEU A 170 -11.16 -3.53 4.36
C LEU A 170 -11.19 -2.77 5.70
N HIS A 171 -12.34 -2.22 6.05
CA HIS A 171 -12.48 -1.33 7.19
C HIS A 171 -13.17 -1.99 8.38
N GLY A 172 -13.64 -3.23 8.23
CA GLY A 172 -14.28 -3.97 9.31
C GLY A 172 -15.56 -3.31 9.83
N LEU A 173 -16.36 -2.75 8.91
CA LEU A 173 -17.71 -2.21 9.17
C LEU A 173 -18.76 -3.28 8.94
#